data_cf844c224462b974b8f7ccd751e73b65
#
_entry.id   cf844c224462b974b8f7ccd751e73b65
#
_cell.length_a   1.000
_cell.length_b   1.000
_cell.length_c   1.000
_cell.angle_alpha   90.00
_cell.angle_beta   90.00
_cell.angle_gamma   90.00
#
_symmetry.space_group_name_H-M   'P 1'
#
loop_
_entity.id
_entity.type
_entity.pdbx_description
1 polymer ?
#
loop_
_entity_poly.entity_id
_entity_poly.type
_entity_poly.pdbx_seq_one_letter_code
_entity_poly.pdbx_strand_id
1 'polypeptide(L)'
;MLEKIKETAEYIKAHVSNIPKTAIILGTGLVELVNHITDKQEIPYQEIPNFPISTVEGHSGKLIFGQLGNKRIMAMQGRFHFYEGYSMQQVTFPVRVMKALGINTLFVSNAAGGMNPEFKIGDIMIITDHINLFPEHPLRGKNYEELGPRFPEMSEAYSHRLIADAKKVAEENNIRVVEGVYVGTQGPTFETPAEYRYFHRIGGDAVGMSTVPEVIVARHGGMEVFGVSVITDLGVEGIVEKVSHEEVQKAAALAQPKMTLIMKELINKFKE
;
A
#
# COMPACT_ATOMS: atom_id res chain seq x y z
N MET A 1 8.05 -7.93 20.67
CA MET A 1 7.41 -7.87 19.33
C MET A 1 6.61 -9.14 19.05
N LEU A 2 7.20 -10.34 19.10
CA LEU A 2 6.50 -11.61 18.78
C LEU A 2 5.23 -11.82 19.62
N GLU A 3 5.31 -11.62 20.94
CA GLU A 3 4.16 -11.74 21.85
C GLU A 3 2.98 -10.82 21.42
N LYS A 4 3.30 -9.56 21.10
CA LYS A 4 2.27 -8.61 20.64
C LYS A 4 1.62 -9.04 19.33
N ILE A 5 2.41 -9.54 18.37
CA ILE A 5 1.90 -10.05 17.08
C ILE A 5 0.97 -11.23 17.33
N LYS A 6 1.37 -12.17 18.20
CA LYS A 6 0.57 -13.35 18.56
C LYS A 6 -0.74 -12.96 19.24
N GLU A 7 -0.67 -12.12 20.27
CA GLU A 7 -1.85 -11.61 20.99
C GLU A 7 -2.85 -10.96 20.04
N THR A 8 -2.36 -10.08 19.16
CA THR A 8 -3.22 -9.40 18.18
C THR A 8 -3.83 -10.37 17.17
N ALA A 9 -3.05 -11.34 16.67
CA ALA A 9 -3.55 -12.34 15.73
C ALA A 9 -4.60 -13.25 16.36
N GLU A 10 -4.41 -13.69 17.62
CA GLU A 10 -5.40 -14.49 18.34
C GLU A 10 -6.68 -13.68 18.63
N TYR A 11 -6.56 -12.41 19.00
CA TYR A 11 -7.72 -11.55 19.14
C TYR A 11 -8.54 -11.48 17.85
N ILE A 12 -7.89 -11.22 16.70
CA ILE A 12 -8.59 -11.16 15.41
C ILE A 12 -9.24 -12.50 15.06
N LYS A 13 -8.55 -13.63 15.24
CA LYS A 13 -9.10 -14.97 14.99
C LYS A 13 -10.33 -15.27 15.86
N ALA A 14 -10.40 -14.73 17.07
CA ALA A 14 -11.56 -14.91 17.95
C ALA A 14 -12.79 -14.12 17.49
N HIS A 15 -12.59 -13.02 16.71
CA HIS A 15 -13.66 -12.12 16.28
C HIS A 15 -14.06 -12.30 14.81
N VAL A 16 -13.27 -13.02 14.02
CA VAL A 16 -13.50 -13.18 12.58
C VAL A 16 -13.48 -14.65 12.19
N SER A 17 -14.54 -15.08 11.53
CA SER A 17 -14.59 -16.39 10.90
C SER A 17 -13.87 -16.38 9.56
N ASN A 18 -13.16 -17.46 9.24
CA ASN A 18 -12.52 -17.68 7.92
C ASN A 18 -11.52 -16.56 7.53
N ILE A 19 -10.35 -16.61 8.11
CA ILE A 19 -9.25 -15.69 7.77
C ILE A 19 -8.83 -15.90 6.30
N PRO A 20 -8.80 -14.83 5.48
CA PRO A 20 -8.44 -14.92 4.06
C PRO A 20 -6.93 -15.10 3.86
N LYS A 21 -6.53 -15.44 2.63
CA LYS A 21 -5.11 -15.50 2.22
C LYS A 21 -4.62 -14.19 1.60
N THR A 22 -5.54 -13.28 1.31
CA THR A 22 -5.28 -12.02 0.61
C THR A 22 -5.65 -10.84 1.48
N ALA A 23 -4.75 -9.86 1.58
CA ALA A 23 -5.02 -8.57 2.21
C ALA A 23 -4.79 -7.40 1.25
N ILE A 24 -5.46 -6.30 1.54
CA ILE A 24 -5.29 -5.03 0.84
C ILE A 24 -5.17 -3.87 1.84
N ILE A 25 -4.18 -3.00 1.64
CA ILE A 25 -4.07 -1.73 2.35
C ILE A 25 -4.63 -0.64 1.44
N LEU A 26 -5.77 -0.08 1.83
CA LEU A 26 -6.47 0.96 1.10
C LEU A 26 -5.84 2.31 1.41
N GLY A 27 -5.10 2.85 0.45
CA GLY A 27 -4.61 4.21 0.48
C GLY A 27 -5.57 5.20 -0.17
N THR A 28 -5.16 6.47 -0.21
CA THR A 28 -5.86 7.54 -0.93
C THR A 28 -6.13 7.11 -2.39
N GLY A 29 -7.36 7.29 -2.86
CA GLY A 29 -7.79 6.88 -4.20
C GLY A 29 -8.38 5.47 -4.31
N LEU A 30 -8.38 4.66 -3.22
CA LEU A 30 -8.99 3.33 -3.26
C LEU A 30 -9.97 3.06 -2.09
N VAL A 31 -10.29 4.06 -1.28
CA VAL A 31 -11.14 3.91 -0.09
C VAL A 31 -12.54 3.37 -0.45
N GLU A 32 -13.08 3.76 -1.59
CA GLU A 32 -14.41 3.30 -2.05
C GLU A 32 -14.48 1.80 -2.40
N LEU A 33 -13.34 1.12 -2.54
CA LEU A 33 -13.32 -0.33 -2.75
C LEU A 33 -14.10 -1.07 -1.65
N VAL A 34 -14.16 -0.51 -0.45
CA VAL A 34 -14.95 -1.09 0.65
C VAL A 34 -16.43 -1.24 0.32
N ASN A 35 -16.98 -0.41 -0.57
CA ASN A 35 -18.38 -0.48 -0.98
C ASN A 35 -18.67 -1.71 -1.85
N HIS A 36 -17.63 -2.32 -2.43
CA HIS A 36 -17.72 -3.55 -3.21
C HIS A 36 -17.50 -4.83 -2.39
N ILE A 37 -17.17 -4.69 -1.10
CA ILE A 37 -17.01 -5.83 -0.19
C ILE A 37 -18.38 -6.18 0.39
N THR A 38 -18.76 -7.44 0.31
CA THR A 38 -20.00 -7.98 0.91
C THR A 38 -19.67 -8.88 2.11
N ASP A 39 -20.67 -9.28 2.88
CA ASP A 39 -20.51 -10.13 4.07
C ASP A 39 -19.43 -9.64 5.04
N LYS A 40 -19.46 -8.33 5.32
CA LYS A 40 -18.43 -7.64 6.10
C LYS A 40 -18.47 -8.02 7.57
N GLN A 41 -17.31 -8.32 8.12
CA GLN A 41 -17.01 -8.29 9.54
C GLN A 41 -15.97 -7.18 9.77
N GLU A 42 -16.29 -6.20 10.60
CA GLU A 42 -15.44 -5.01 10.81
C GLU A 42 -14.92 -4.99 12.24
N ILE A 43 -13.65 -4.64 12.42
CA ILE A 43 -13.03 -4.44 13.73
C ILE A 43 -12.34 -3.08 13.72
N PRO A 44 -12.80 -2.10 14.53
CA PRO A 44 -12.11 -0.82 14.69
C PRO A 44 -10.67 -1.02 15.22
N TYR A 45 -9.71 -0.25 14.74
CA TYR A 45 -8.31 -0.39 15.18
C TYR A 45 -8.13 -0.21 16.67
N GLN A 46 -8.92 0.69 17.29
CA GLN A 46 -8.90 0.96 18.73
C GLN A 46 -9.32 -0.23 19.61
N GLU A 47 -10.03 -1.20 19.04
CA GLU A 47 -10.44 -2.43 19.74
C GLU A 47 -9.38 -3.52 19.62
N ILE A 48 -8.45 -3.39 18.67
CA ILE A 48 -7.44 -4.41 18.39
C ILE A 48 -6.20 -4.18 19.27
N PRO A 49 -5.84 -5.14 20.13
CA PRO A 49 -4.66 -5.00 20.99
C PRO A 49 -3.40 -4.67 20.19
N ASN A 50 -2.60 -3.74 20.68
CA ASN A 50 -1.32 -3.31 20.10
C ASN A 50 -1.38 -2.61 18.72
N PHE A 51 -2.56 -2.43 18.14
CA PHE A 51 -2.68 -1.69 16.89
C PHE A 51 -2.43 -0.19 17.12
N PRO A 52 -1.76 0.50 16.20
CA PRO A 52 -1.73 1.95 16.20
C PRO A 52 -3.13 2.53 15.92
N ILE A 53 -3.32 3.80 16.25
CA ILE A 53 -4.57 4.51 15.95
C ILE A 53 -4.29 5.45 14.78
N SER A 54 -5.06 5.34 13.68
CA SER A 54 -4.91 6.28 12.56
C SER A 54 -5.33 7.69 12.99
N THR A 55 -4.47 8.67 12.73
CA THR A 55 -4.68 10.09 13.06
C THR A 55 -4.95 10.94 11.83
N VAL A 56 -4.83 10.35 10.63
CA VAL A 56 -5.04 11.04 9.36
C VAL A 56 -6.53 11.15 9.06
N GLU A 57 -6.98 12.36 8.75
CA GLU A 57 -8.36 12.66 8.36
C GLU A 57 -8.77 11.84 7.12
N GLY A 58 -9.97 11.25 7.15
CA GLY A 58 -10.46 10.37 6.08
C GLY A 58 -10.07 8.90 6.22
N HIS A 59 -9.26 8.54 7.22
CA HIS A 59 -8.93 7.15 7.53
C HIS A 59 -9.80 6.66 8.69
N SER A 60 -10.84 5.88 8.39
CA SER A 60 -11.81 5.38 9.38
C SER A 60 -11.27 4.33 10.36
N GLY A 61 -10.00 3.97 10.21
CA GLY A 61 -9.27 3.15 11.19
C GLY A 61 -9.92 1.81 11.54
N LYS A 62 -10.16 0.92 10.55
CA LYS A 62 -10.72 -0.41 10.80
C LYS A 62 -10.18 -1.49 9.86
N LEU A 63 -10.19 -2.73 10.36
CA LEU A 63 -10.05 -3.93 9.54
C LEU A 63 -11.42 -4.37 9.05
N ILE A 64 -11.51 -4.73 7.78
CA ILE A 64 -12.72 -5.24 7.15
C ILE A 64 -12.41 -6.61 6.56
N PHE A 65 -13.12 -7.62 6.99
CA PHE A 65 -13.08 -8.96 6.43
C PHE A 65 -14.37 -9.20 5.66
N GLY A 66 -14.28 -9.61 4.40
CA GLY A 66 -15.48 -9.80 3.60
C GLY A 66 -15.18 -10.36 2.23
N GLN A 67 -16.20 -10.44 1.41
CA GLN A 67 -16.14 -11.00 0.07
C GLN A 67 -15.99 -9.88 -0.96
N LEU A 68 -14.92 -9.91 -1.75
CA LEU A 68 -14.74 -9.05 -2.92
C LEU A 68 -14.84 -9.89 -4.19
N GLY A 69 -16.02 -9.86 -4.82
CA GLY A 69 -16.32 -10.76 -5.92
C GLY A 69 -16.32 -12.23 -5.47
N ASN A 70 -15.44 -13.05 -6.03
CA ASN A 70 -15.32 -14.48 -5.71
C ASN A 70 -14.28 -14.80 -4.62
N LYS A 71 -13.59 -13.80 -4.06
CA LYS A 71 -12.57 -14.01 -3.03
C LYS A 71 -12.87 -13.33 -1.72
N ARG A 72 -12.60 -14.04 -0.62
CA ARG A 72 -12.57 -13.43 0.70
C ARG A 72 -11.26 -12.69 0.89
N ILE A 73 -11.34 -11.45 1.40
CA ILE A 73 -10.19 -10.58 1.64
C ILE A 73 -10.23 -9.96 3.03
N MET A 74 -9.07 -9.48 3.47
CA MET A 74 -8.91 -8.55 4.59
C MET A 74 -8.53 -7.19 4.02
N ALA A 75 -9.30 -6.14 4.31
CA ALA A 75 -8.96 -4.78 3.93
C ALA A 75 -8.62 -3.93 5.16
N MET A 76 -7.51 -3.21 5.09
CA MET A 76 -7.21 -2.11 5.99
C MET A 76 -7.83 -0.83 5.42
N GLN A 77 -8.90 -0.33 6.04
CA GLN A 77 -9.45 0.98 5.73
C GLN A 77 -8.76 2.02 6.61
N GLY A 78 -7.70 2.61 6.10
CA GLY A 78 -6.76 3.46 6.80
C GLY A 78 -5.39 2.79 6.95
N ARG A 79 -4.35 3.60 6.89
CA ARG A 79 -2.95 3.18 7.06
C ARG A 79 -2.26 4.05 8.09
N PHE A 80 -1.08 3.64 8.54
CA PHE A 80 -0.23 4.39 9.45
C PHE A 80 0.97 4.94 8.68
N HIS A 81 1.32 6.20 8.95
CA HIS A 81 2.46 6.84 8.30
C HIS A 81 3.55 7.19 9.31
N PHE A 82 4.79 7.22 8.83
CA PHE A 82 5.92 7.55 9.66
C PHE A 82 5.84 9.00 10.18
N TYR A 83 5.32 9.93 9.37
CA TYR A 83 5.15 11.33 9.78
C TYR A 83 4.12 11.55 10.89
N GLU A 84 3.28 10.56 11.20
CA GLU A 84 2.35 10.62 12.36
C GLU A 84 3.08 10.45 13.70
N GLY A 85 4.42 10.21 13.68
CA GLY A 85 5.24 10.02 14.87
C GLY A 85 5.40 8.57 15.30
N TYR A 86 4.89 7.63 14.52
CA TYR A 86 5.06 6.19 14.75
C TYR A 86 6.47 5.72 14.34
N SER A 87 7.04 4.79 15.12
CA SER A 87 8.24 4.07 14.68
C SER A 87 7.94 3.19 13.46
N MET A 88 8.96 2.85 12.68
CA MET A 88 8.80 1.95 11.53
C MET A 88 8.23 0.58 11.91
N GLN A 89 8.50 0.10 13.13
CA GLN A 89 7.92 -1.14 13.65
C GLN A 89 6.42 -1.00 13.90
N GLN A 90 5.94 0.17 14.36
CA GLN A 90 4.52 0.42 14.55
C GLN A 90 3.80 0.60 13.21
N VAL A 91 4.37 1.37 12.27
CA VAL A 91 3.83 1.55 10.91
C VAL A 91 3.60 0.20 10.23
N THR A 92 4.55 -0.73 10.38
CA THR A 92 4.51 -2.04 9.71
C THR A 92 3.93 -3.18 10.56
N PHE A 93 3.52 -2.90 11.79
CA PHE A 93 2.94 -3.90 12.70
C PHE A 93 1.74 -4.65 12.09
N PRO A 94 0.80 -3.97 11.40
CA PRO A 94 -0.33 -4.66 10.76
C PRO A 94 0.10 -5.73 9.75
N VAL A 95 1.17 -5.47 8.99
CA VAL A 95 1.68 -6.44 7.99
C VAL A 95 2.25 -7.69 8.68
N ARG A 96 2.90 -7.52 9.85
CA ARG A 96 3.33 -8.66 10.68
C ARG A 96 2.14 -9.49 11.18
N VAL A 97 1.07 -8.80 11.60
CA VAL A 97 -0.17 -9.47 12.04
C VAL A 97 -0.84 -10.20 10.87
N MET A 98 -0.91 -9.60 9.68
CA MET A 98 -1.41 -10.26 8.47
C MET A 98 -0.68 -11.59 8.22
N LYS A 99 0.66 -11.57 8.29
CA LYS A 99 1.44 -12.81 8.11
C LYS A 99 1.14 -13.85 9.19
N ALA A 100 1.01 -13.43 10.45
CA ALA A 100 0.65 -14.34 11.57
C ALA A 100 -0.76 -14.92 11.45
N LEU A 101 -1.66 -14.21 10.77
CA LEU A 101 -2.98 -14.71 10.38
C LEU A 101 -2.94 -15.70 9.21
N GLY A 102 -1.80 -15.85 8.55
CA GLY A 102 -1.64 -16.77 7.41
C GLY A 102 -1.99 -16.14 6.06
N ILE A 103 -2.00 -14.81 5.98
CA ILE A 103 -2.14 -14.07 4.73
C ILE A 103 -0.82 -14.16 3.96
N ASN A 104 -0.89 -14.45 2.68
CA ASN A 104 0.27 -14.69 1.82
C ASN A 104 0.40 -13.69 0.68
N THR A 105 -0.66 -12.94 0.36
CA THR A 105 -0.65 -11.94 -0.71
C THR A 105 -1.11 -10.60 -0.17
N LEU A 106 -0.34 -9.55 -0.43
CA LEU A 106 -0.61 -8.18 -0.02
C LEU A 106 -0.75 -7.27 -1.24
N PHE A 107 -1.87 -6.60 -1.33
CA PHE A 107 -2.10 -5.50 -2.27
C PHE A 107 -1.95 -4.17 -1.53
N VAL A 108 -1.22 -3.22 -2.11
CA VAL A 108 -1.05 -1.88 -1.53
C VAL A 108 -1.42 -0.82 -2.56
N SER A 109 -2.08 0.24 -2.10
CA SER A 109 -2.39 1.39 -2.94
C SER A 109 -2.02 2.69 -2.26
N ASN A 110 -1.73 3.71 -3.05
CA ASN A 110 -1.41 5.05 -2.57
C ASN A 110 -1.72 6.14 -3.61
N ALA A 111 -1.64 7.39 -3.19
CA ALA A 111 -1.49 8.55 -4.04
C ALA A 111 -0.01 8.94 -4.08
N ALA A 112 0.49 9.44 -5.20
CA ALA A 112 1.89 9.79 -5.40
C ALA A 112 2.06 10.96 -6.36
N GLY A 113 3.04 11.83 -6.10
CA GLY A 113 3.48 12.86 -7.02
C GLY A 113 4.32 12.26 -8.15
N GLY A 114 3.95 12.53 -9.41
CA GLY A 114 4.64 12.02 -10.59
C GLY A 114 5.88 12.86 -10.92
N MET A 115 6.98 12.20 -11.24
CA MET A 115 8.26 12.83 -11.65
C MET A 115 8.64 12.48 -13.09
N ASN A 116 8.04 11.43 -13.62
CA ASN A 116 8.26 11.04 -15.01
C ASN A 116 7.49 12.00 -15.95
N PRO A 117 8.14 12.64 -16.94
CA PRO A 117 7.49 13.62 -17.82
C PRO A 117 6.42 13.02 -18.75
N GLU A 118 6.38 11.69 -18.91
CA GLU A 118 5.34 11.00 -19.68
C GLU A 118 4.05 10.74 -18.87
N PHE A 119 4.09 10.94 -17.56
CA PHE A 119 2.94 10.72 -16.70
C PHE A 119 1.98 11.90 -16.73
N LYS A 120 0.72 11.62 -16.41
CA LYS A 120 -0.36 12.61 -16.33
C LYS A 120 -1.08 12.46 -15.00
N ILE A 121 -1.60 13.57 -14.49
CA ILE A 121 -2.51 13.54 -13.33
C ILE A 121 -3.69 12.62 -13.64
N GLY A 122 -3.97 11.71 -12.73
CA GLY A 122 -4.99 10.66 -12.87
C GLY A 122 -4.50 9.38 -13.54
N ASP A 123 -3.22 9.28 -13.95
CA ASP A 123 -2.64 8.00 -14.40
C ASP A 123 -2.60 7.02 -13.23
N ILE A 124 -2.83 5.76 -13.55
CA ILE A 124 -2.65 4.63 -12.63
C ILE A 124 -1.28 4.03 -12.93
N MET A 125 -0.37 4.15 -11.96
CA MET A 125 0.97 3.59 -12.05
C MET A 125 1.03 2.24 -11.32
N ILE A 126 1.36 1.18 -12.04
CA ILE A 126 1.74 -0.11 -11.47
C ILE A 126 3.17 0.04 -10.95
N ILE A 127 3.38 -0.20 -9.65
CA ILE A 127 4.70 -0.11 -9.03
C ILE A 127 5.49 -1.35 -9.39
N THR A 128 6.61 -1.17 -10.09
CA THR A 128 7.51 -2.27 -10.50
C THR A 128 8.68 -2.44 -9.55
N ASP A 129 9.12 -1.35 -8.88
CA ASP A 129 10.21 -1.34 -7.92
C ASP A 129 10.08 -0.10 -7.01
N HIS A 130 10.96 0.01 -6.01
CA HIS A 130 10.98 1.18 -5.14
C HIS A 130 12.40 1.61 -4.74
N ILE A 131 12.53 2.89 -4.38
CA ILE A 131 13.69 3.46 -3.72
C ILE A 131 13.28 3.88 -2.32
N ASN A 132 13.97 3.34 -1.31
CA ASN A 132 13.69 3.64 0.09
C ASN A 132 14.55 4.82 0.59
N LEU A 133 13.93 5.99 0.74
CA LEU A 133 14.56 7.18 1.32
C LEU A 133 14.02 7.53 2.73
N PHE A 134 13.33 6.60 3.38
CA PHE A 134 12.96 6.79 4.79
C PHE A 134 14.20 6.82 5.69
N PRO A 135 14.21 7.64 6.75
CA PRO A 135 15.37 7.77 7.65
C PRO A 135 15.58 6.54 8.53
N GLU A 136 14.55 5.69 8.66
CA GLU A 136 14.60 4.44 9.40
C GLU A 136 14.21 3.26 8.52
N HIS A 137 14.75 2.08 8.83
CA HIS A 137 14.42 0.84 8.12
C HIS A 137 13.59 -0.08 9.03
N PRO A 138 12.45 -0.64 8.57
CA PRO A 138 11.56 -1.43 9.42
C PRO A 138 12.18 -2.72 9.97
N LEU A 139 13.26 -3.21 9.35
CA LEU A 139 14.00 -4.40 9.79
C LEU A 139 15.25 -4.07 10.62
N ARG A 140 15.46 -2.78 10.95
CA ARG A 140 16.60 -2.38 11.79
C ARG A 140 16.45 -2.94 13.21
N GLY A 141 17.54 -3.43 13.77
CA GLY A 141 17.58 -3.98 15.13
C GLY A 141 17.69 -5.51 15.17
N LYS A 142 17.17 -6.13 16.23
CA LYS A 142 17.20 -7.58 16.42
C LYS A 142 16.35 -8.27 15.35
N ASN A 143 16.92 -9.28 14.68
CA ASN A 143 16.14 -10.15 13.82
C ASN A 143 15.42 -11.22 14.64
N TYR A 144 14.20 -11.54 14.25
CA TYR A 144 13.41 -12.66 14.74
C TYR A 144 13.23 -13.64 13.57
N GLU A 145 13.90 -14.79 13.62
CA GLU A 145 13.91 -15.76 12.52
C GLU A 145 12.50 -16.25 12.16
N GLU A 146 11.61 -16.28 13.15
CA GLU A 146 10.20 -16.61 12.96
C GLU A 146 9.45 -15.63 12.05
N LEU A 147 9.97 -14.39 11.92
CA LEU A 147 9.39 -13.35 11.07
C LEU A 147 10.03 -13.28 9.68
N GLY A 148 11.19 -13.91 9.51
CA GLY A 148 11.92 -13.96 8.25
C GLY A 148 13.44 -13.89 8.41
N PRO A 149 14.19 -14.01 7.30
CA PRO A 149 15.65 -14.04 7.30
C PRO A 149 16.25 -12.66 7.65
N ARG A 150 17.46 -12.64 8.22
CA ARG A 150 18.15 -11.37 8.53
C ARG A 150 18.35 -10.48 7.31
N PHE A 151 18.60 -11.07 6.16
CA PHE A 151 18.85 -10.39 4.87
C PHE A 151 17.86 -10.91 3.83
N PRO A 152 16.64 -10.34 3.76
CA PRO A 152 15.66 -10.74 2.77
C PRO A 152 16.10 -10.33 1.37
N GLU A 153 15.79 -11.18 0.41
CA GLU A 153 15.97 -10.91 -1.00
C GLU A 153 14.86 -9.94 -1.48
N MET A 154 15.22 -8.93 -2.29
CA MET A 154 14.34 -7.85 -2.71
C MET A 154 14.35 -7.59 -4.23
N SER A 155 14.99 -8.43 -5.07
CA SER A 155 15.02 -8.24 -6.53
C SER A 155 13.63 -8.39 -7.15
N GLU A 156 12.70 -9.06 -6.48
CA GLU A 156 11.29 -9.13 -6.84
C GLU A 156 10.43 -8.59 -5.68
N ALA A 157 10.63 -7.32 -5.30
CA ALA A 157 9.87 -6.70 -4.24
C ALA A 157 8.36 -6.65 -4.56
N TYR A 158 8.03 -6.49 -5.82
CA TYR A 158 6.68 -6.57 -6.39
C TYR A 158 6.60 -7.76 -7.35
N SER A 159 5.53 -8.55 -7.24
CA SER A 159 5.38 -9.77 -8.02
C SER A 159 5.25 -9.51 -9.51
N HIS A 160 6.20 -10.00 -10.29
CA HIS A 160 6.15 -9.91 -11.76
C HIS A 160 4.89 -10.55 -12.33
N ARG A 161 4.41 -11.63 -11.71
CA ARG A 161 3.17 -12.31 -12.09
C ARG A 161 1.96 -11.40 -11.90
N LEU A 162 1.81 -10.79 -10.72
CA LEU A 162 0.68 -9.91 -10.43
C LEU A 162 0.74 -8.62 -11.27
N ILE A 163 1.92 -8.10 -11.57
CA ILE A 163 2.13 -6.98 -12.49
C ILE A 163 1.62 -7.35 -13.89
N ALA A 164 2.02 -8.51 -14.43
CA ALA A 164 1.57 -8.98 -15.73
C ALA A 164 0.04 -9.18 -15.78
N ASP A 165 -0.54 -9.78 -14.74
CA ASP A 165 -1.98 -9.97 -14.63
C ASP A 165 -2.74 -8.63 -14.55
N ALA A 166 -2.21 -7.64 -13.81
CA ALA A 166 -2.79 -6.30 -13.70
C ALA A 166 -2.77 -5.55 -15.05
N LYS A 167 -1.67 -5.65 -15.80
CA LYS A 167 -1.55 -5.06 -17.15
C LYS A 167 -2.59 -5.66 -18.09
N LYS A 168 -2.77 -6.98 -18.05
CA LYS A 168 -3.80 -7.66 -18.84
C LYS A 168 -5.20 -7.23 -18.48
N VAL A 169 -5.50 -7.10 -17.18
CA VAL A 169 -6.80 -6.57 -16.72
C VAL A 169 -7.02 -5.15 -17.23
N ALA A 170 -6.01 -4.29 -17.18
CA ALA A 170 -6.10 -2.92 -17.67
C ALA A 170 -6.36 -2.88 -19.19
N GLU A 171 -5.65 -3.69 -19.98
CA GLU A 171 -5.85 -3.82 -21.43
C GLU A 171 -7.26 -4.31 -21.77
N GLU A 172 -7.74 -5.39 -21.13
CA GLU A 172 -9.09 -5.93 -21.33
C GLU A 172 -10.20 -4.91 -21.04
N ASN A 173 -9.95 -3.93 -20.18
CA ASN A 173 -10.89 -2.88 -19.78
C ASN A 173 -10.62 -1.52 -20.45
N ASN A 174 -9.68 -1.45 -21.40
CA ASN A 174 -9.25 -0.21 -22.07
C ASN A 174 -8.84 0.90 -21.07
N ILE A 175 -8.16 0.52 -19.98
CA ILE A 175 -7.64 1.46 -18.98
C ILE A 175 -6.16 1.67 -19.25
N ARG A 176 -5.77 2.95 -19.46
CA ARG A 176 -4.35 3.31 -19.51
C ARG A 176 -3.73 3.09 -18.13
N VAL A 177 -2.64 2.33 -18.10
CA VAL A 177 -1.74 2.22 -16.95
C VAL A 177 -0.32 2.57 -17.39
N VAL A 178 0.48 3.05 -16.44
CA VAL A 178 1.92 3.26 -16.60
C VAL A 178 2.66 2.38 -15.60
N GLU A 179 3.93 2.14 -15.84
CA GLU A 179 4.79 1.39 -14.92
C GLU A 179 5.85 2.34 -14.37
N GLY A 180 6.29 2.14 -13.13
CA GLY A 180 7.31 3.01 -12.58
C GLY A 180 7.87 2.59 -11.23
N VAL A 181 8.96 3.27 -10.86
CA VAL A 181 9.66 3.12 -9.59
C VAL A 181 9.12 4.14 -8.59
N TYR A 182 8.66 3.64 -7.44
CA TYR A 182 8.14 4.47 -6.35
C TYR A 182 9.23 4.86 -5.37
N VAL A 183 9.40 6.16 -5.13
CA VAL A 183 10.31 6.70 -4.10
C VAL A 183 9.53 6.89 -2.80
N GLY A 184 9.93 6.20 -1.74
CA GLY A 184 9.34 6.36 -0.42
C GLY A 184 10.11 7.38 0.42
N THR A 185 9.42 8.44 0.87
CA THR A 185 9.96 9.51 1.73
C THR A 185 9.21 9.60 3.05
N GLN A 186 9.79 10.31 4.01
CA GLN A 186 9.17 10.42 5.35
C GLN A 186 7.97 11.39 5.40
N GLY A 187 7.91 12.43 4.55
CA GLY A 187 7.00 13.57 4.72
C GLY A 187 7.26 14.36 6.02
N PRO A 188 6.29 15.16 6.52
CA PRO A 188 4.96 15.41 5.98
C PRO A 188 4.90 16.50 4.90
N THR A 189 6.02 17.14 4.57
CA THR A 189 6.05 18.17 3.52
C THR A 189 5.96 17.54 2.14
N PHE A 190 5.26 18.20 1.22
CA PHE A 190 5.42 17.94 -0.20
C PHE A 190 6.84 18.32 -0.64
N GLU A 191 7.29 17.75 -1.72
CA GLU A 191 8.63 17.85 -2.22
C GLU A 191 8.90 19.26 -2.82
N THR A 192 10.09 19.77 -2.58
CA THR A 192 10.61 20.94 -3.29
C THR A 192 10.92 20.61 -4.76
N PRO A 193 10.97 21.60 -5.67
CA PRO A 193 11.41 21.35 -7.05
C PRO A 193 12.79 20.69 -7.17
N ALA A 194 13.68 20.92 -6.20
CA ALA A 194 15.01 20.30 -6.16
C ALA A 194 14.95 18.81 -5.76
N GLU A 195 14.06 18.47 -4.81
CA GLU A 195 13.83 17.09 -4.40
C GLU A 195 13.19 16.27 -5.53
N TYR A 196 12.19 16.80 -6.24
CA TYR A 196 11.64 16.14 -7.42
C TYR A 196 12.72 15.82 -8.46
N ARG A 197 13.57 16.80 -8.82
CA ARG A 197 14.70 16.57 -9.74
C ARG A 197 15.69 15.54 -9.24
N TYR A 198 16.00 15.57 -7.94
CA TYR A 198 16.90 14.59 -7.33
C TYR A 198 16.32 13.18 -7.39
N PHE A 199 15.08 13.00 -6.96
CA PHE A 199 14.43 11.70 -6.94
C PHE A 199 14.25 11.11 -8.35
N HIS A 200 13.93 11.95 -9.34
CA HIS A 200 13.87 11.50 -10.72
C HIS A 200 15.26 11.10 -11.26
N ARG A 201 16.30 11.86 -10.95
CA ARG A 201 17.67 11.54 -11.38
C ARG A 201 18.23 10.25 -10.80
N ILE A 202 17.80 9.83 -9.65
CA ILE A 202 18.20 8.54 -9.05
C ILE A 202 17.33 7.36 -9.54
N GLY A 203 16.40 7.60 -10.46
CA GLY A 203 15.60 6.58 -11.11
C GLY A 203 14.17 6.43 -10.60
N GLY A 204 13.66 7.39 -9.83
CA GLY A 204 12.25 7.41 -9.39
C GLY A 204 11.32 7.99 -10.43
N ASP A 205 10.12 7.42 -10.55
CA ASP A 205 9.04 7.88 -11.44
C ASP A 205 7.90 8.56 -10.67
N ALA A 206 7.69 8.17 -9.42
CA ALA A 206 6.73 8.78 -8.52
C ALA A 206 7.24 8.79 -7.07
N VAL A 207 6.74 9.71 -6.26
CA VAL A 207 7.14 9.87 -4.85
C VAL A 207 5.93 9.92 -3.93
N GLY A 208 6.07 9.36 -2.73
CA GLY A 208 5.05 9.44 -1.68
C GLY A 208 5.56 9.00 -0.32
N MET A 209 4.69 9.06 0.68
CA MET A 209 5.07 9.00 2.11
C MET A 209 4.65 7.68 2.78
N SER A 210 4.51 6.59 2.01
CA SER A 210 3.99 5.30 2.51
C SER A 210 4.58 4.10 1.76
N THR A 211 3.92 2.96 1.84
CA THR A 211 4.06 1.78 0.96
C THR A 211 5.38 1.02 1.10
N VAL A 212 6.54 1.67 0.95
CA VAL A 212 7.85 1.00 0.97
C VAL A 212 8.11 0.22 2.26
N PRO A 213 7.86 0.76 3.47
CA PRO A 213 8.03 0.00 4.71
C PRO A 213 7.15 -1.24 4.79
N GLU A 214 5.90 -1.14 4.33
CA GLU A 214 4.92 -2.23 4.31
C GLU A 214 5.37 -3.34 3.35
N VAL A 215 5.82 -2.97 2.15
CA VAL A 215 6.37 -3.91 1.14
C VAL A 215 7.60 -4.64 1.68
N ILE A 216 8.55 -3.92 2.28
CA ILE A 216 9.76 -4.52 2.88
C ILE A 216 9.37 -5.58 3.91
N VAL A 217 8.43 -5.26 4.81
CA VAL A 217 8.02 -6.19 5.87
C VAL A 217 7.20 -7.36 5.32
N ALA A 218 6.37 -7.14 4.31
CA ALA A 218 5.64 -8.20 3.62
C ALA A 218 6.61 -9.19 2.95
N ARG A 219 7.58 -8.70 2.18
CA ARG A 219 8.62 -9.52 1.54
C ARG A 219 9.49 -10.25 2.54
N HIS A 220 9.90 -9.58 3.63
CA HIS A 220 10.62 -10.24 4.73
C HIS A 220 9.84 -11.43 5.31
N GLY A 221 8.52 -11.33 5.41
CA GLY A 221 7.62 -12.42 5.84
C GLY A 221 7.28 -13.42 4.74
N GLY A 222 7.85 -13.32 3.54
CA GLY A 222 7.57 -14.21 2.40
C GLY A 222 6.18 -14.04 1.80
N MET A 223 5.61 -12.83 1.88
CA MET A 223 4.35 -12.50 1.20
C MET A 223 4.62 -12.07 -0.25
N GLU A 224 3.73 -12.43 -1.16
CA GLU A 224 3.69 -11.86 -2.51
C GLU A 224 3.05 -10.46 -2.45
N VAL A 225 3.61 -9.49 -3.17
CA VAL A 225 3.14 -8.10 -3.09
C VAL A 225 2.82 -7.53 -4.47
N PHE A 226 1.72 -6.78 -4.56
CA PHE A 226 1.37 -5.93 -5.68
C PHE A 226 1.12 -4.51 -5.19
N GLY A 227 1.64 -3.51 -5.91
CA GLY A 227 1.50 -2.10 -5.58
C GLY A 227 0.96 -1.27 -6.75
N VAL A 228 0.10 -0.32 -6.44
CA VAL A 228 -0.45 0.63 -7.42
C VAL A 228 -0.54 2.03 -6.83
N SER A 229 -0.19 3.03 -7.63
CA SER A 229 -0.31 4.45 -7.29
C SER A 229 -1.29 5.16 -8.21
N VAL A 230 -1.99 6.17 -7.69
CA VAL A 230 -2.60 7.22 -8.52
C VAL A 230 -1.63 8.39 -8.56
N ILE A 231 -1.33 8.89 -9.75
CA ILE A 231 -0.55 10.11 -9.94
C ILE A 231 -1.46 11.30 -9.70
N THR A 232 -1.20 12.07 -8.65
CA THR A 232 -2.10 13.13 -8.18
C THR A 232 -1.63 14.54 -8.50
N ASP A 233 -0.35 14.68 -8.75
CA ASP A 233 0.34 15.94 -9.09
C ASP A 233 1.60 15.63 -9.88
N LEU A 234 2.21 16.63 -10.47
CA LEU A 234 3.42 16.50 -11.27
C LEU A 234 4.53 17.41 -10.77
N GLY A 235 5.65 16.79 -10.39
CA GLY A 235 6.91 17.46 -10.04
C GLY A 235 7.94 17.43 -11.18
N VAL A 236 7.50 17.67 -12.42
CA VAL A 236 8.37 17.69 -13.59
C VAL A 236 9.01 19.07 -13.74
N GLU A 237 10.25 19.13 -14.22
CA GLU A 237 10.99 20.39 -14.40
C GLU A 237 10.20 21.36 -15.30
N GLY A 238 9.92 22.56 -14.79
CA GLY A 238 9.08 23.57 -15.45
C GLY A 238 7.57 23.45 -15.20
N ILE A 239 7.09 22.41 -14.50
CA ILE A 239 5.66 22.15 -14.24
C ILE A 239 5.42 21.84 -12.75
N VAL A 240 6.19 22.46 -11.84
CA VAL A 240 5.93 22.27 -10.40
C VAL A 240 4.87 23.30 -9.99
N GLU A 241 3.61 22.85 -9.89
CA GLU A 241 2.51 23.65 -9.38
C GLU A 241 2.43 23.56 -7.85
N LYS A 242 1.71 24.50 -7.23
CA LYS A 242 1.40 24.37 -5.80
C LYS A 242 0.45 23.20 -5.60
N VAL A 243 0.85 22.24 -4.77
CA VAL A 243 0.05 21.08 -4.43
C VAL A 243 -0.58 21.27 -3.06
N SER A 244 -1.86 21.00 -2.96
CA SER A 244 -2.59 20.94 -1.69
C SER A 244 -3.16 19.53 -1.47
N HIS A 245 -3.38 19.17 -0.22
CA HIS A 245 -4.01 17.88 0.11
C HIS A 245 -5.40 17.73 -0.54
N GLU A 246 -6.15 18.81 -0.67
CA GLU A 246 -7.45 18.82 -1.34
C GLU A 246 -7.36 18.50 -2.85
N GLU A 247 -6.35 19.03 -3.54
CA GLU A 247 -6.09 18.72 -4.96
C GLU A 247 -5.67 17.29 -5.15
N VAL A 248 -4.82 16.76 -4.28
CA VAL A 248 -4.44 15.34 -4.24
C VAL A 248 -5.69 14.45 -4.09
N GLN A 249 -6.61 14.78 -3.17
CA GLN A 249 -7.85 14.03 -2.99
C GLN A 249 -8.75 14.07 -4.22
N LYS A 250 -8.89 15.26 -4.86
CA LYS A 250 -9.69 15.42 -6.09
C LYS A 250 -9.13 14.58 -7.25
N ALA A 251 -7.83 14.65 -7.48
CA ALA A 251 -7.17 13.85 -8.52
C ALA A 251 -7.32 12.35 -8.26
N ALA A 252 -7.14 11.92 -7.01
CA ALA A 252 -7.33 10.54 -6.61
C ALA A 252 -8.78 10.06 -6.83
N ALA A 253 -9.77 10.89 -6.50
CA ALA A 253 -11.18 10.56 -6.70
C ALA A 253 -11.54 10.34 -8.18
N LEU A 254 -10.94 11.09 -9.10
CA LEU A 254 -11.15 10.91 -10.54
C LEU A 254 -10.59 9.58 -11.07
N ALA A 255 -9.46 9.12 -10.54
CA ALA A 255 -8.84 7.85 -10.94
C ALA A 255 -9.45 6.62 -10.26
N GLN A 256 -10.11 6.83 -9.12
CA GLN A 256 -10.63 5.79 -8.22
C GLN A 256 -11.50 4.72 -8.91
N PRO A 257 -12.47 5.04 -9.80
CA PRO A 257 -13.29 4.00 -10.43
C PRO A 257 -12.46 3.02 -11.26
N LYS A 258 -11.46 3.52 -11.98
CA LYS A 258 -10.55 2.70 -12.81
C LYS A 258 -9.64 1.85 -11.93
N MET A 259 -9.06 2.43 -10.88
CA MET A 259 -8.20 1.70 -9.96
C MET A 259 -8.98 0.62 -9.19
N THR A 260 -10.19 0.93 -8.75
CA THR A 260 -11.10 -0.04 -8.12
C THR A 260 -11.40 -1.21 -9.05
N LEU A 261 -11.67 -0.95 -10.33
CA LEU A 261 -11.91 -1.99 -11.32
C LEU A 261 -10.69 -2.90 -11.49
N ILE A 262 -9.50 -2.32 -11.71
CA ILE A 262 -8.26 -3.10 -11.86
C ILE A 262 -8.03 -3.97 -10.62
N MET A 263 -8.10 -3.40 -9.43
CA MET A 263 -7.84 -4.13 -8.18
C MET A 263 -8.86 -5.26 -7.96
N LYS A 264 -10.14 -4.99 -8.18
CA LYS A 264 -11.20 -5.99 -8.04
C LYS A 264 -11.03 -7.14 -9.02
N GLU A 265 -10.81 -6.84 -10.29
CA GLU A 265 -10.64 -7.86 -11.33
C GLU A 265 -9.35 -8.66 -11.12
N LEU A 266 -8.24 -8.00 -10.77
CA LEU A 266 -6.99 -8.67 -10.45
C LEU A 266 -7.16 -9.63 -9.27
N ILE A 267 -7.76 -9.17 -8.16
CA ILE A 267 -8.01 -10.00 -6.97
C ILE A 267 -8.89 -11.20 -7.32
N ASN A 268 -9.86 -11.05 -8.19
CA ASN A 268 -10.73 -12.15 -8.60
C ASN A 268 -10.05 -13.17 -9.51
N LYS A 269 -9.11 -12.73 -10.37
CA LYS A 269 -8.49 -13.56 -11.40
C LYS A 269 -7.21 -14.25 -10.97
N PHE A 270 -6.41 -13.65 -10.05
CA PHE A 270 -5.14 -14.27 -9.68
C PHE A 270 -5.35 -15.59 -8.90
N LYS A 271 -4.43 -16.54 -9.10
CA LYS A 271 -4.42 -17.81 -8.37
C LYS A 271 -3.61 -17.63 -7.08
N GLU A 272 -4.21 -18.00 -5.95
CA GLU A 272 -3.54 -18.04 -4.62
C GLU A 272 -2.54 -19.19 -4.54
#